data_c515f136c7cd69148e34ac061ea2a8bf
#
_entry.id   c515f136c7cd69148e34ac061ea2a8bf
#
_cell.length_a   1.000
_cell.length_b   1.000
_cell.length_c   1.000
_cell.angle_alpha   90.00
_cell.angle_beta   90.00
_cell.angle_gamma   90.00
#
_symmetry.space_group_name_H-M   'P 1'
#
loop_
_entity.id
_entity.type
_entity.pdbx_description
1 polymer ?
#
loop_
_entity_poly.entity_id
_entity_poly.type
_entity_poly.pdbx_seq_one_letter_code
_entity_poly.pdbx_strand_id
1 'polypeptide(L)'
;MNKYSVLVVGMGKRGMHHATAFNANPKFQVAGICDIDPKRLDDAAAKLGNPQKGTDAAALAKAVKPDVFCFCTLPNLRTPMIKAAIGGGAKLIAFEKPASLTSAELFTIRDLLKRSGAKAVVSHQHRYGVHYQKVKEIVASGALGRVHTVYASAT
;
A
#
# COMPACT_ATOMS: atom_id res chain seq x y z
N MET A 1 1.30 3.18 23.96
CA MET A 1 0.68 2.23 22.99
C MET A 1 1.75 1.72 22.05
N ASN A 2 1.82 0.41 21.81
CA ASN A 2 2.74 -0.14 20.80
C ASN A 2 2.31 0.33 19.42
N LYS A 3 3.28 0.82 18.62
CA LYS A 3 3.04 1.22 17.24
C LYS A 3 3.07 -0.02 16.33
N TYR A 4 2.27 -0.01 15.26
CA TYR A 4 2.37 -1.01 14.21
C TYR A 4 3.62 -0.78 13.38
N SER A 5 4.42 -1.82 13.19
CA SER A 5 5.62 -1.78 12.36
C SER A 5 5.27 -1.84 10.88
N VAL A 6 5.90 -0.97 10.07
CA VAL A 6 5.65 -0.87 8.63
C VAL A 6 6.95 -1.11 7.86
N LEU A 7 6.91 -1.99 6.86
CA LEU A 7 7.92 -2.10 5.82
C LEU A 7 7.36 -1.48 4.53
N VAL A 8 8.09 -0.51 3.95
CA VAL A 8 7.71 0.11 2.68
C VAL A 8 8.67 -0.32 1.58
N VAL A 9 8.15 -0.86 0.48
CA VAL A 9 8.93 -1.36 -0.66
C VAL A 9 8.66 -0.52 -1.91
N GLY A 10 9.73 -0.07 -2.56
CA GLY A 10 9.70 0.85 -3.70
C GLY A 10 9.72 2.30 -3.23
N MET A 11 10.91 2.89 -3.07
CA MET A 11 11.13 4.25 -2.53
C MET A 11 11.10 5.35 -3.59
N GLY A 12 10.37 5.14 -4.69
CA GLY A 12 10.03 6.19 -5.63
C GLY A 12 9.03 7.20 -5.05
N LYS A 13 8.52 8.13 -5.89
CA LYS A 13 7.60 9.20 -5.45
C LYS A 13 6.41 8.67 -4.62
N ARG A 14 5.78 7.57 -5.03
CA ARG A 14 4.63 6.99 -4.31
C ARG A 14 5.03 6.31 -3.00
N GLY A 15 6.13 5.55 -3.01
CA GLY A 15 6.62 4.92 -1.78
C GLY A 15 7.01 5.93 -0.71
N MET A 16 7.71 6.99 -1.09
CA MET A 16 8.02 8.10 -0.17
C MET A 16 6.76 8.76 0.38
N HIS A 17 5.73 8.97 -0.46
CA HIS A 17 4.47 9.53 0.01
C HIS A 17 3.82 8.63 1.07
N HIS A 18 3.73 7.32 0.83
CA HIS A 18 3.19 6.37 1.81
C HIS A 18 4.05 6.29 3.07
N ALA A 19 5.37 6.20 2.93
CA ALA A 19 6.29 6.12 4.07
C ALA A 19 6.19 7.36 4.98
N THR A 20 6.13 8.55 4.37
CA THR A 20 5.95 9.81 5.11
C THR A 20 4.59 9.84 5.83
N ALA A 21 3.51 9.42 5.17
CA ALA A 21 2.18 9.35 5.77
C ALA A 21 2.12 8.37 6.95
N PHE A 22 2.74 7.18 6.83
CA PHE A 22 2.86 6.25 7.94
C PHE A 22 3.66 6.85 9.09
N ASN A 23 4.79 7.48 8.80
CA ASN A 23 5.67 8.04 9.83
C ASN A 23 5.03 9.23 10.56
N ALA A 24 4.17 10.00 9.89
CA ALA A 24 3.41 11.10 10.50
C ALA A 24 2.24 10.62 11.39
N ASN A 25 1.80 9.37 11.24
CA ASN A 25 0.68 8.85 12.02
C ASN A 25 1.20 8.19 13.32
N PRO A 26 0.75 8.63 14.51
CA PRO A 26 1.27 8.15 15.80
C PRO A 26 1.06 6.64 16.06
N LYS A 27 0.17 5.99 15.29
CA LYS A 27 -0.10 4.55 15.41
C LYS A 27 0.91 3.67 14.67
N PHE A 28 1.74 4.25 13.80
CA PHE A 28 2.66 3.50 12.95
C PHE A 28 4.11 3.92 13.17
N GLN A 29 5.02 3.04 12.79
CA GLN A 29 6.45 3.30 12.70
C GLN A 29 7.00 2.63 11.45
N VAL A 30 7.66 3.37 10.59
CA VAL A 30 8.41 2.81 9.46
C VAL A 30 9.65 2.13 10.00
N ALA A 31 9.60 0.80 10.12
CA ALA A 31 10.68 -0.03 10.65
C ALA A 31 11.67 -0.47 9.57
N GLY A 32 11.23 -0.51 8.31
CA GLY A 32 12.07 -0.88 7.18
C GLY A 32 11.66 -0.20 5.88
N ILE A 33 12.65 -0.01 5.00
CA ILE A 33 12.45 0.49 3.63
C ILE A 33 13.26 -0.38 2.65
N CYS A 34 12.67 -0.65 1.48
CA CYS A 34 13.30 -1.47 0.45
C CYS A 34 13.21 -0.79 -0.92
N ASP A 35 14.31 -0.74 -1.64
CA ASP A 35 14.36 -0.35 -3.07
C ASP A 35 15.58 -1.02 -3.71
N ILE A 36 15.52 -1.27 -5.01
CA ILE A 36 16.67 -1.79 -5.78
C ILE A 36 17.75 -0.73 -5.98
N ASP A 37 17.43 0.55 -5.80
CA ASP A 37 18.33 1.69 -5.95
C ASP A 37 18.89 2.12 -4.57
N PRO A 38 20.20 1.89 -4.29
CA PRO A 38 20.78 2.27 -3.00
C PRO A 38 20.71 3.77 -2.70
N LYS A 39 20.82 4.62 -3.73
CA LYS A 39 20.72 6.07 -3.55
C LYS A 39 19.35 6.49 -3.03
N ARG A 40 18.27 5.88 -3.58
CA ARG A 40 16.90 6.13 -3.08
C ARG A 40 16.74 5.67 -1.63
N LEU A 41 17.37 4.57 -1.25
CA LEU A 41 17.37 4.09 0.13
C LEU A 41 18.03 5.08 1.09
N ASP A 42 19.19 5.62 0.72
CA ASP A 42 19.92 6.58 1.55
C ASP A 42 19.13 7.89 1.70
N ASP A 43 18.63 8.44 0.58
CA ASP A 43 17.81 9.65 0.57
C ASP A 43 16.52 9.49 1.39
N ALA A 44 15.91 8.31 1.34
CA ALA A 44 14.70 8.00 2.09
C ALA A 44 14.99 7.79 3.58
N ALA A 45 16.06 7.07 3.92
CA ALA A 45 16.43 6.79 5.31
C ALA A 45 16.68 8.07 6.10
N ALA A 46 17.40 9.03 5.51
CA ALA A 46 17.67 10.33 6.14
C ALA A 46 16.39 11.09 6.51
N LYS A 47 15.31 10.93 5.73
CA LYS A 47 14.02 11.62 5.94
C LYS A 47 13.08 10.87 6.88
N LEU A 48 13.29 9.57 7.08
CA LEU A 48 12.38 8.69 7.81
C LEU A 48 12.91 8.22 9.17
N GLY A 49 14.02 8.79 9.66
CA GLY A 49 14.59 8.44 10.95
C GLY A 49 15.44 7.15 10.92
N ASN A 50 16.08 6.88 9.78
CA ASN A 50 17.00 5.77 9.57
C ASN A 50 16.40 4.37 9.85
N PRO A 51 15.29 4.00 9.21
CA PRO A 51 14.76 2.64 9.30
C PRO A 51 15.72 1.62 8.69
N GLN A 52 15.53 0.34 8.97
CA GLN A 52 16.32 -0.72 8.37
C GLN A 52 16.21 -0.69 6.84
N LYS A 53 17.34 -0.76 6.13
CA LYS A 53 17.40 -0.71 4.66
C LYS A 53 17.69 -2.08 4.06
N GLY A 54 17.16 -2.35 2.88
CA GLY A 54 17.49 -3.55 2.11
C GLY A 54 17.10 -3.44 0.64
N THR A 55 17.77 -4.21 -0.21
CA THR A 55 17.45 -4.29 -1.64
C THR A 55 16.62 -5.52 -2.00
N ASP A 56 16.50 -6.49 -1.10
CA ASP A 56 15.66 -7.66 -1.23
C ASP A 56 14.46 -7.56 -0.28
N ALA A 57 13.27 -7.41 -0.85
CA ALA A 57 12.03 -7.23 -0.10
C ALA A 57 11.66 -8.48 0.74
N ALA A 58 11.96 -9.69 0.24
CA ALA A 58 11.61 -10.92 0.95
C ALA A 58 12.55 -11.17 2.14
N ALA A 59 13.85 -10.93 1.96
CA ALA A 59 14.82 -11.02 3.03
C ALA A 59 14.53 -9.98 4.12
N LEU A 60 14.28 -8.73 3.72
CA LEU A 60 13.98 -7.65 4.66
C LEU A 60 12.66 -7.88 5.40
N ALA A 61 11.62 -8.39 4.74
CA ALA A 61 10.36 -8.73 5.39
C ALA A 61 10.54 -9.79 6.49
N LYS A 62 11.36 -10.81 6.26
CA LYS A 62 11.68 -11.82 7.26
C LYS A 62 12.48 -11.26 8.45
N ALA A 63 13.37 -10.31 8.20
CA ALA A 63 14.18 -9.65 9.23
C ALA A 63 13.35 -8.69 10.09
N VAL A 64 12.55 -7.83 9.46
CA VAL A 64 11.74 -6.79 10.11
C VAL A 64 10.47 -7.37 10.76
N LYS A 65 9.88 -8.43 10.16
CA LYS A 65 8.59 -9.03 10.56
C LYS A 65 7.50 -7.95 10.74
N PRO A 66 7.18 -7.19 9.69
CA PRO A 66 6.31 -6.02 9.79
C PRO A 66 4.85 -6.43 10.05
N ASP A 67 4.10 -5.62 10.81
CA ASP A 67 2.64 -5.74 10.89
C ASP A 67 1.99 -5.34 9.58
N VAL A 68 2.54 -4.31 8.92
CA VAL A 68 2.07 -3.77 7.64
C VAL A 68 3.19 -3.85 6.60
N PHE A 69 2.92 -4.51 5.49
CA PHE A 69 3.80 -4.51 4.31
C PHE A 69 3.18 -3.63 3.22
N CYS A 70 3.76 -2.47 2.96
CA CYS A 70 3.31 -1.53 1.94
C CYS A 70 4.25 -1.58 0.75
N PHE A 71 3.73 -1.74 -0.48
CA PHE A 71 4.61 -1.73 -1.65
C PHE A 71 4.07 -0.89 -2.82
N CYS A 72 4.98 -0.15 -3.46
CA CYS A 72 4.75 0.77 -4.55
C CYS A 72 5.59 0.41 -5.78
N THR A 73 5.68 -0.87 -6.05
CA THR A 73 6.41 -1.44 -7.19
C THR A 73 5.56 -1.47 -8.47
N LEU A 74 6.17 -1.83 -9.59
CA LEU A 74 5.47 -2.03 -10.85
C LEU A 74 4.40 -3.13 -10.74
N PRO A 75 3.31 -3.05 -11.53
CA PRO A 75 2.18 -3.98 -11.43
C PRO A 75 2.53 -5.46 -11.66
N ASN A 76 3.52 -5.75 -12.50
CA ASN A 76 4.00 -7.12 -12.76
C ASN A 76 4.67 -7.80 -11.56
N LEU A 77 4.95 -7.03 -10.49
CA LEU A 77 5.55 -7.55 -9.26
C LEU A 77 4.52 -7.81 -8.15
N ARG A 78 3.21 -7.74 -8.42
CA ARG A 78 2.16 -7.90 -7.40
C ARG A 78 2.27 -9.24 -6.66
N THR A 79 2.24 -10.32 -7.39
CA THR A 79 2.30 -11.68 -6.81
C THR A 79 3.60 -11.94 -6.02
N PRO A 80 4.81 -11.64 -6.54
CA PRO A 80 6.04 -11.74 -5.77
C PRO A 80 6.03 -10.93 -4.48
N MET A 81 5.56 -9.68 -4.50
CA MET A 81 5.54 -8.82 -3.31
C MET A 81 4.54 -9.32 -2.26
N ILE A 82 3.38 -9.81 -2.67
CA ILE A 82 2.40 -10.40 -1.76
C ILE A 82 2.96 -11.67 -1.11
N LYS A 83 3.66 -12.53 -1.87
CA LYS A 83 4.35 -13.69 -1.31
C LYS A 83 5.44 -13.28 -0.29
N ALA A 84 6.22 -12.24 -0.59
CA ALA A 84 7.22 -11.70 0.33
C ALA A 84 6.59 -11.18 1.63
N ALA A 85 5.46 -10.45 1.53
CA ALA A 85 4.72 -9.96 2.68
C ALA A 85 4.20 -11.09 3.57
N ILE A 86 3.58 -12.10 2.97
CA ILE A 86 3.08 -13.29 3.68
C ILE A 86 4.25 -14.05 4.34
N GLY A 87 5.36 -14.24 3.62
CA GLY A 87 6.57 -14.89 4.14
C GLY A 87 7.24 -14.13 5.29
N GLY A 88 7.04 -12.83 5.39
CA GLY A 88 7.46 -11.97 6.50
C GLY A 88 6.46 -11.93 7.67
N GLY A 89 5.29 -12.56 7.54
CA GLY A 89 4.25 -12.60 8.57
C GLY A 89 3.39 -11.32 8.66
N ALA A 90 3.36 -10.49 7.61
CA ALA A 90 2.55 -9.27 7.59
C ALA A 90 1.05 -9.59 7.73
N LYS A 91 0.38 -8.86 8.61
CA LYS A 91 -1.08 -8.98 8.85
C LYS A 91 -1.90 -8.15 7.88
N LEU A 92 -1.33 -7.03 7.43
CA LEU A 92 -1.93 -6.13 6.46
C LEU A 92 -0.96 -5.88 5.30
N ILE A 93 -1.45 -6.04 4.08
CA ILE A 93 -0.69 -5.79 2.85
C ILE A 93 -1.35 -4.62 2.12
N ALA A 94 -0.64 -3.50 1.99
CA ALA A 94 -1.10 -2.31 1.29
C ALA A 94 -0.32 -2.13 -0.02
N PHE A 95 -1.00 -1.84 -1.14
CA PHE A 95 -0.32 -1.66 -2.41
C PHE A 95 -1.08 -0.77 -3.40
N GLU A 96 -0.34 -0.27 -4.39
CA GLU A 96 -0.87 0.64 -5.40
C GLU A 96 -1.71 -0.09 -6.45
N LYS A 97 -2.66 0.64 -7.01
CA LYS A 97 -3.45 0.24 -8.18
C LYS A 97 -2.54 0.05 -9.42
N PRO A 98 -2.92 -0.78 -10.40
CA PRO A 98 -4.00 -1.76 -10.36
C PRO A 98 -3.66 -2.95 -9.45
N ALA A 99 -4.69 -3.66 -8.99
CA ALA A 99 -4.50 -4.83 -8.13
C ALA A 99 -3.74 -5.97 -8.83
N SER A 100 -3.94 -6.12 -10.13
CA SER A 100 -3.22 -7.04 -11.01
C SER A 100 -3.35 -6.57 -12.46
N LEU A 101 -2.58 -7.17 -13.36
CA LEU A 101 -2.67 -6.93 -14.80
C LEU A 101 -3.64 -7.89 -15.51
N THR A 102 -3.96 -9.02 -14.88
CA THR A 102 -4.86 -10.05 -15.46
C THR A 102 -5.82 -10.60 -14.41
N SER A 103 -6.96 -11.11 -14.85
CA SER A 103 -7.92 -11.78 -13.96
C SER A 103 -7.32 -13.04 -13.32
N ALA A 104 -6.51 -13.80 -14.04
CA ALA A 104 -5.84 -15.00 -13.53
C ALA A 104 -4.89 -14.64 -12.34
N GLU A 105 -4.10 -13.60 -12.48
CA GLU A 105 -3.25 -13.10 -11.39
C GLU A 105 -4.09 -12.61 -10.20
N LEU A 106 -5.20 -11.90 -10.46
CA LEU A 106 -6.08 -11.42 -9.40
C LEU A 106 -6.65 -12.60 -8.58
N PHE A 107 -7.07 -13.67 -9.23
CA PHE A 107 -7.53 -14.87 -8.54
C PHE A 107 -6.41 -15.55 -7.73
N THR A 108 -5.20 -15.60 -8.29
CA THR A 108 -4.02 -16.11 -7.57
C THR A 108 -3.75 -15.29 -6.30
N ILE A 109 -3.77 -13.96 -6.40
CA ILE A 109 -3.59 -13.04 -5.26
C ILE A 109 -4.69 -13.26 -4.23
N ARG A 110 -5.94 -13.33 -4.63
CA ARG A 110 -7.08 -13.59 -3.74
C ARG A 110 -6.88 -14.90 -2.96
N ASP A 111 -6.46 -15.95 -3.62
CA ASP A 111 -6.30 -17.27 -2.99
C ASP A 111 -5.09 -17.33 -2.04
N LEU A 112 -4.01 -16.61 -2.36
CA LEU A 112 -2.87 -16.41 -1.46
C LEU A 112 -3.30 -15.69 -0.18
N LEU A 113 -4.04 -14.60 -0.29
CA LEU A 113 -4.55 -13.82 0.84
C LEU A 113 -5.51 -14.64 1.70
N LYS A 114 -6.45 -15.36 1.08
CA LYS A 114 -7.38 -16.25 1.81
C LYS A 114 -6.65 -17.32 2.63
N ARG A 115 -5.63 -17.97 2.03
CA ARG A 115 -4.85 -19.03 2.71
C ARG A 115 -3.98 -18.49 3.84
N SER A 116 -3.42 -17.29 3.68
CA SER A 116 -2.54 -16.70 4.69
C SER A 116 -3.30 -16.02 5.84
N GLY A 117 -4.56 -15.68 5.66
CA GLY A 117 -5.33 -14.86 6.60
C GLY A 117 -4.93 -13.37 6.60
N ALA A 118 -3.95 -12.97 5.79
CA ALA A 118 -3.55 -11.56 5.68
C ALA A 118 -4.65 -10.73 5.00
N LYS A 119 -4.89 -9.54 5.53
CA LYS A 119 -5.79 -8.55 4.90
C LYS A 119 -5.05 -7.76 3.85
N ALA A 120 -5.75 -7.29 2.81
CA ALA A 120 -5.17 -6.48 1.77
C ALA A 120 -5.97 -5.21 1.51
N VAL A 121 -5.25 -4.12 1.21
CA VAL A 121 -5.82 -2.83 0.79
C VAL A 121 -5.14 -2.37 -0.49
N VAL A 122 -5.94 -2.13 -1.53
CA VAL A 122 -5.48 -1.49 -2.77
C VAL A 122 -5.69 0.01 -2.64
N SER A 123 -4.66 0.79 -2.95
CA SER A 123 -4.69 2.25 -2.84
C SER A 123 -5.59 2.88 -3.92
N HIS A 124 -6.82 3.22 -3.52
CA HIS A 124 -7.79 3.99 -4.29
C HIS A 124 -8.09 5.30 -3.53
N GLN A 125 -7.11 6.20 -3.49
CA GLN A 125 -7.14 7.42 -2.66
C GLN A 125 -8.36 8.30 -2.88
N HIS A 126 -8.87 8.37 -4.10
CA HIS A 126 -10.06 9.18 -4.41
C HIS A 126 -11.31 8.73 -3.65
N ARG A 127 -11.37 7.45 -3.25
CA ARG A 127 -12.45 6.92 -2.43
C ARG A 127 -12.61 7.64 -1.10
N TYR A 128 -11.53 8.25 -0.60
CA TYR A 128 -11.46 8.94 0.69
C TYR A 128 -11.32 10.46 0.55
N GLY A 129 -11.26 10.97 -0.67
CA GLY A 129 -11.20 12.41 -0.93
C GLY A 129 -12.49 13.12 -0.51
N VAL A 130 -12.37 14.26 0.18
CA VAL A 130 -13.52 15.03 0.69
C VAL A 130 -14.56 15.38 -0.39
N HIS A 131 -14.10 15.69 -1.61
CA HIS A 131 -14.98 15.97 -2.74
C HIS A 131 -15.81 14.76 -3.15
N TYR A 132 -15.20 13.58 -3.25
CA TYR A 132 -15.89 12.34 -3.60
C TYR A 132 -16.83 11.87 -2.50
N GLN A 133 -16.47 12.07 -1.23
CA GLN A 133 -17.37 11.79 -0.11
C GLN A 133 -18.59 12.71 -0.17
N LYS A 134 -18.41 14.00 -0.50
CA LYS A 134 -19.51 14.93 -0.65
C LYS A 134 -20.46 14.55 -1.79
N VAL A 135 -19.92 14.16 -2.94
CA VAL A 135 -20.73 13.64 -4.05
C VAL A 135 -21.54 12.41 -3.61
N LYS A 136 -20.89 11.47 -2.90
CA LYS A 136 -21.58 10.28 -2.35
C LYS A 136 -22.72 10.65 -1.40
N GLU A 137 -22.52 11.60 -0.50
CA GLU A 137 -23.54 12.09 0.42
C GLU A 137 -24.74 12.68 -0.33
N ILE A 138 -24.50 13.56 -1.32
CA ILE A 138 -25.54 14.19 -2.13
C ILE A 138 -26.36 13.13 -2.87
N VAL A 139 -25.72 12.17 -3.51
CA VAL A 139 -26.40 11.06 -4.20
C VAL A 139 -27.23 10.23 -3.22
N ALA A 140 -26.64 9.88 -2.07
CA ALA A 140 -27.30 9.04 -1.07
C ALA A 140 -28.47 9.75 -0.37
N SER A 141 -28.46 11.09 -0.28
CA SER A 141 -29.55 11.86 0.32
C SER A 141 -30.85 11.85 -0.50
N GLY A 142 -30.80 11.42 -1.75
CA GLY A 142 -31.95 11.48 -2.66
C GLY A 142 -32.29 12.88 -3.19
N ALA A 143 -31.50 13.92 -2.84
CA ALA A 143 -31.75 15.29 -3.27
C ALA A 143 -31.75 15.48 -4.80
N LEU A 144 -31.06 14.59 -5.54
CA LEU A 144 -31.04 14.59 -6.99
C LEU A 144 -32.10 13.68 -7.61
N GLY A 145 -32.96 13.05 -6.82
CA GLY A 145 -33.86 12.02 -7.28
C GLY A 145 -33.10 10.79 -7.81
N ARG A 146 -33.68 10.14 -8.82
CA ARG A 146 -33.03 8.98 -9.46
C ARG A 146 -31.89 9.45 -10.39
N VAL A 147 -30.64 9.11 -10.05
CA VAL A 147 -29.50 9.41 -10.91
C VAL A 147 -29.47 8.42 -12.09
N HIS A 148 -29.58 8.94 -13.33
CA HIS A 148 -29.57 8.14 -14.55
C HIS A 148 -28.19 8.12 -15.21
N THR A 149 -27.45 9.21 -15.12
CA THR A 149 -26.16 9.35 -15.82
C THR A 149 -25.18 10.15 -14.96
N VAL A 150 -23.92 9.75 -15.00
CA VAL A 150 -22.81 10.47 -14.37
C VAL A 150 -21.74 10.74 -15.43
N TYR A 151 -21.33 12.00 -15.57
CA TYR A 151 -20.19 12.38 -16.38
C TYR A 151 -19.02 12.73 -15.47
N ALA A 152 -17.87 12.13 -15.68
CA ALA A 152 -16.66 12.41 -14.94
C ALA A 152 -15.48 12.62 -15.91
N SER A 153 -14.68 13.66 -15.70
CA SER A 153 -13.44 13.89 -16.42
C SER A 153 -12.28 14.06 -15.44
N ALA A 154 -11.13 13.51 -15.79
CA ALA A 154 -9.89 13.73 -15.08
C ALA A 154 -8.91 14.40 -16.08
N THR A 155 -8.54 15.64 -15.82
CA THR A 155 -7.53 16.42 -16.58
C THR A 155 -6.21 16.43 -15.84
#